data_48ba2e301c0fedd2f325b0b81f402c64
#
_entry.id   48ba2e301c0fedd2f325b0b81f402c64
#
_cell.length_a   1.000
_cell.length_b   1.000
_cell.length_c   1.000
_cell.angle_alpha   90.00
_cell.angle_beta   90.00
_cell.angle_gamma   90.00
#
_symmetry.space_group_name_H-M   'P 1'
#
loop_
_entity.id
_entity.type
_entity.pdbx_description
1 polymer ?
#
loop_
_entity_poly.entity_id
_entity_poly.type
_entity_poly.pdbx_seq_one_letter_code
_entity_poly.pdbx_strand_id
1 'polypeptide(L)'
;MHRISQGFYWALRFFWPLVFYDLLAGAAGKIFGRDCVWLALFGAALAAIPVLYAVWRYRQNRGRRAGIREILTAFAEGMVLGVILNLLMAACGLAEYSGSYEKAAEYMFAMPLALQLLGMCILAPLAEELLFRGLAYTQLRETCPMWAAAVLSALYFGAAHGNIAQGIYGFLVGLCLAKSYEDKGLAGAVAMHMGANTGAVLLQLFFTA
;
A
#
# COMPACT_ATOMS: atom_id res chain seq x y z
N MET A 1 -36.71 -2.16 1.58
CA MET A 1 -35.79 -3.29 1.60
C MET A 1 -34.70 -3.21 0.52
N HIS A 2 -35.00 -2.82 -0.73
CA HIS A 2 -34.01 -2.81 -1.85
C HIS A 2 -32.80 -1.88 -1.63
N ARG A 3 -32.94 -0.71 -1.00
CA ARG A 3 -31.83 0.24 -0.75
C ARG A 3 -30.84 -0.23 0.32
N ILE A 4 -31.32 -0.93 1.37
CA ILE A 4 -30.45 -1.44 2.43
C ILE A 4 -29.58 -2.58 1.88
N SER A 5 -30.12 -3.43 1.01
CA SER A 5 -29.36 -4.50 0.36
C SER A 5 -28.25 -3.97 -0.58
N GLN A 6 -28.50 -2.87 -1.28
CA GLN A 6 -27.50 -2.24 -2.17
C GLN A 6 -26.34 -1.61 -1.37
N GLY A 7 -26.63 -0.89 -0.29
CA GLY A 7 -25.60 -0.32 0.58
C GLY A 7 -24.74 -1.38 1.26
N PHE A 8 -25.36 -2.47 1.73
CA PHE A 8 -24.65 -3.59 2.31
C PHE A 8 -23.73 -4.29 1.29
N TYR A 9 -24.23 -4.53 0.08
CA TYR A 9 -23.41 -5.12 -0.99
C TYR A 9 -22.25 -4.21 -1.40
N TRP A 10 -22.48 -2.89 -1.43
CA TRP A 10 -21.43 -1.91 -1.71
C TRP A 10 -20.35 -1.96 -0.63
N ALA A 11 -20.73 -1.96 0.65
CA ALA A 11 -19.80 -2.05 1.77
C ALA A 11 -19.01 -3.36 1.76
N LEU A 12 -19.67 -4.49 1.50
CA LEU A 12 -18.97 -5.77 1.35
C LEU A 12 -17.92 -5.70 0.24
N ARG A 13 -18.27 -5.18 -0.94
CA ARG A 13 -17.32 -5.02 -2.05
C ARG A 13 -16.14 -4.13 -1.71
N PHE A 14 -16.33 -3.16 -0.83
CA PHE A 14 -15.29 -2.22 -0.42
C PHE A 14 -14.32 -2.82 0.61
N PHE A 15 -14.84 -3.48 1.63
CA PHE A 15 -14.02 -3.94 2.75
C PHE A 15 -13.46 -5.36 2.58
N TRP A 16 -14.09 -6.24 1.80
CA TRP A 16 -13.65 -7.62 1.70
C TRP A 16 -12.19 -7.80 1.26
N PRO A 17 -11.60 -6.94 0.38
CA PRO A 17 -10.22 -7.16 -0.05
C PRO A 17 -9.22 -7.02 1.10
N LEU A 18 -9.42 -6.04 1.98
CA LEU A 18 -8.58 -5.87 3.17
C LEU A 18 -8.80 -7.01 4.16
N VAL A 19 -10.07 -7.34 4.45
CA VAL A 19 -10.40 -8.47 5.34
C VAL A 19 -9.77 -9.78 4.83
N PHE A 20 -9.83 -10.02 3.52
CA PHE A 20 -9.20 -11.18 2.90
C PHE A 20 -7.68 -11.17 3.09
N TYR A 21 -7.02 -10.03 2.87
CA TYR A 21 -5.59 -9.88 3.08
C TYR A 21 -5.20 -10.11 4.54
N ASP A 22 -5.93 -9.53 5.48
CA ASP A 22 -5.69 -9.68 6.92
C ASP A 22 -5.90 -11.14 7.40
N LEU A 23 -6.90 -11.84 6.85
CA LEU A 23 -7.11 -13.26 7.12
C LEU A 23 -5.93 -14.11 6.63
N LEU A 24 -5.39 -13.81 5.44
CA LEU A 24 -4.20 -14.49 4.93
C LEU A 24 -2.97 -14.19 5.80
N ALA A 25 -2.77 -12.94 6.20
CA ALA A 25 -1.67 -12.54 7.08
C ALA A 25 -1.77 -13.24 8.45
N GLY A 26 -2.97 -13.29 9.01
CA GLY A 26 -3.23 -14.01 10.27
C GLY A 26 -3.03 -15.52 10.17
N ALA A 27 -3.43 -16.14 9.06
CA ALA A 27 -3.19 -17.56 8.81
C ALA A 27 -1.70 -17.86 8.64
N ALA A 28 -1.00 -17.05 7.85
CA ALA A 28 0.44 -17.16 7.67
C ALA A 28 1.20 -16.94 8.98
N GLY A 29 0.77 -15.97 9.82
CA GLY A 29 1.34 -15.75 11.16
C GLY A 29 1.21 -16.95 12.09
N LYS A 30 0.13 -17.73 11.96
CA LYS A 30 -0.01 -19.00 12.71
C LYS A 30 0.92 -20.10 12.20
N ILE A 31 1.21 -20.12 10.91
CA ILE A 31 2.09 -21.12 10.27
C ILE A 31 3.56 -20.82 10.58
N PHE A 32 3.99 -19.57 10.42
CA PHE A 32 5.39 -19.18 10.54
C PHE A 32 5.79 -18.73 11.95
N GLY A 33 4.81 -18.52 12.85
CA GLY A 33 5.07 -18.06 14.21
C GLY A 33 5.27 -16.54 14.31
N ARG A 34 5.27 -16.05 15.56
CA ARG A 34 5.39 -14.60 15.83
C ARG A 34 6.78 -14.04 15.56
N ASP A 35 7.81 -14.88 15.59
CA ASP A 35 9.18 -14.47 15.36
C ASP A 35 9.52 -14.30 13.87
N CYS A 36 8.61 -14.72 12.98
CA CYS A 36 8.75 -14.65 11.53
C CYS A 36 7.62 -13.84 10.87
N VAL A 37 7.28 -12.69 11.48
CA VAL A 37 6.20 -11.79 10.98
C VAL A 37 6.38 -11.44 9.50
N TRP A 38 7.62 -11.25 9.05
CA TRP A 38 7.92 -10.95 7.67
C TRP A 38 7.58 -12.10 6.71
N LEU A 39 7.77 -13.38 7.10
CA LEU A 39 7.33 -14.53 6.30
C LEU A 39 5.80 -14.58 6.19
N ALA A 40 5.09 -14.20 7.27
CA ALA A 40 3.65 -14.13 7.27
C ALA A 40 3.15 -13.06 6.29
N LEU A 41 3.74 -11.86 6.32
CA LEU A 41 3.37 -10.78 5.41
C LEU A 41 3.70 -11.11 3.95
N PHE A 42 4.86 -11.71 3.67
CA PHE A 42 5.25 -12.13 2.33
C PHE A 42 4.34 -13.24 1.81
N GLY A 43 4.05 -14.24 2.65
CA GLY A 43 3.12 -15.32 2.30
C GLY A 43 1.72 -14.79 2.01
N ALA A 44 1.23 -13.85 2.82
CA ALA A 44 -0.06 -13.21 2.59
C ALA A 44 -0.08 -12.41 1.28
N ALA A 45 0.97 -11.63 1.00
CA ALA A 45 1.07 -10.87 -0.25
C ALA A 45 1.11 -11.79 -1.47
N LEU A 46 1.94 -12.83 -1.45
CA LEU A 46 2.04 -13.81 -2.54
C LEU A 46 0.72 -14.54 -2.79
N ALA A 47 -0.02 -14.90 -1.74
CA ALA A 47 -1.32 -15.55 -1.88
C ALA A 47 -2.42 -14.56 -2.32
N ALA A 48 -2.38 -13.32 -1.86
CA ALA A 48 -3.39 -12.32 -2.18
C ALA A 48 -3.27 -11.76 -3.60
N ILE A 49 -2.05 -11.50 -4.09
CA ILE A 49 -1.80 -10.87 -5.39
C ILE A 49 -2.56 -11.53 -6.55
N PRO A 50 -2.51 -12.86 -6.77
CA PRO A 50 -3.23 -13.49 -7.86
C PRO A 50 -4.74 -13.29 -7.78
N VAL A 51 -5.31 -13.39 -6.58
CA VAL A 51 -6.77 -13.25 -6.34
C VAL A 51 -7.20 -11.80 -6.56
N LEU A 52 -6.51 -10.85 -5.95
CA LEU A 52 -6.80 -9.42 -6.11
C LEU A 52 -6.63 -8.97 -7.56
N TYR A 53 -5.59 -9.45 -8.25
CA TYR A 53 -5.37 -9.19 -9.66
C TYR A 53 -6.50 -9.76 -10.53
N ALA A 54 -6.93 -11.00 -10.28
CA ALA A 54 -8.03 -11.61 -11.02
C ALA A 54 -9.34 -10.83 -10.84
N VAL A 55 -9.66 -10.40 -9.60
CA VAL A 55 -10.86 -9.59 -9.32
C VAL A 55 -10.75 -8.21 -9.95
N TRP A 56 -9.58 -7.57 -9.88
CA TRP A 56 -9.34 -6.30 -10.55
C TRP A 56 -9.52 -6.43 -12.07
N ARG A 57 -8.92 -7.44 -12.69
CA ARG A 57 -9.07 -7.71 -14.13
C ARG A 57 -10.52 -7.96 -14.53
N TYR A 58 -11.27 -8.68 -13.73
CA TYR A 58 -12.69 -8.92 -13.97
C TYR A 58 -13.52 -7.64 -13.92
N ARG A 59 -13.21 -6.72 -12.98
CA ARG A 59 -13.90 -5.45 -12.81
C ARG A 59 -13.49 -4.38 -13.82
N GLN A 60 -12.23 -4.42 -14.27
CA GLN A 60 -11.62 -3.41 -15.14
C GLN A 60 -11.41 -3.95 -16.55
N ASN A 61 -12.37 -3.73 -17.43
CA ASN A 61 -12.21 -4.18 -18.82
C ASN A 61 -11.15 -3.41 -19.62
N ARG A 62 -10.72 -2.19 -19.23
CA ARG A 62 -9.79 -1.35 -20.00
C ARG A 62 -9.11 -0.29 -19.12
N GLY A 63 -8.28 -0.68 -18.18
CA GLY A 63 -7.42 0.29 -17.48
C GLY A 63 -6.37 0.90 -18.44
N ARG A 64 -6.00 2.18 -18.21
CA ARG A 64 -4.90 2.82 -18.92
C ARG A 64 -3.62 1.98 -18.73
N ARG A 65 -2.87 1.77 -19.81
CA ARG A 65 -1.56 1.11 -19.78
C ARG A 65 -0.48 2.18 -19.88
N ALA A 66 0.31 2.33 -18.80
CA ALA A 66 1.46 3.20 -18.81
C ALA A 66 2.56 2.67 -19.75
N GLY A 67 3.20 3.57 -20.46
CA GLY A 67 4.43 3.27 -21.20
C GLY A 67 5.62 3.15 -20.24
N ILE A 68 6.73 2.55 -20.72
CA ILE A 68 7.92 2.34 -19.88
C ILE A 68 8.48 3.64 -19.28
N ARG A 69 8.46 4.74 -20.03
CA ARG A 69 8.90 6.05 -19.53
C ARG A 69 8.04 6.53 -18.37
N GLU A 70 6.71 6.38 -18.44
CA GLU A 70 5.78 6.76 -17.37
C GLU A 70 6.00 5.92 -16.12
N ILE A 71 6.29 4.62 -16.27
CA ILE A 71 6.62 3.70 -15.17
C ILE A 71 7.92 4.14 -14.49
N LEU A 72 8.98 4.38 -15.26
CA LEU A 72 10.27 4.81 -14.72
C LEU A 72 10.18 6.19 -14.03
N THR A 73 9.43 7.11 -14.63
CA THR A 73 9.17 8.43 -14.02
C THR A 73 8.39 8.31 -12.73
N ALA A 74 7.33 7.49 -12.69
CA ALA A 74 6.56 7.24 -11.48
C ALA A 74 7.42 6.64 -10.36
N PHE A 75 8.31 5.71 -10.69
CA PHE A 75 9.25 5.14 -9.73
C PHE A 75 10.19 6.21 -9.15
N ALA A 76 10.77 7.04 -10.01
CA ALA A 76 11.66 8.12 -9.58
C ALA A 76 10.93 9.17 -8.73
N GLU A 77 9.72 9.60 -9.15
CA GLU A 77 8.86 10.50 -8.39
C GLU A 77 8.54 9.91 -7.00
N GLY A 78 8.22 8.62 -6.95
CA GLY A 78 7.97 7.89 -5.70
C GLY A 78 9.20 7.87 -4.80
N MET A 79 10.39 7.60 -5.35
CA MET A 79 11.64 7.54 -4.58
C MET A 79 11.95 8.90 -3.92
N VAL A 80 11.82 10.00 -4.68
CA VAL A 80 11.97 11.35 -4.13
C VAL A 80 10.93 11.65 -3.06
N LEU A 81 9.66 11.32 -3.32
CA LEU A 81 8.56 11.49 -2.37
C LEU A 81 8.83 10.72 -1.06
N GLY A 82 9.24 9.46 -1.16
CA GLY A 82 9.54 8.61 -0.01
C GLY A 82 10.66 9.20 0.86
N VAL A 83 11.75 9.65 0.24
CA VAL A 83 12.85 10.31 0.95
C VAL A 83 12.38 11.59 1.65
N ILE A 84 11.70 12.48 0.91
CA ILE A 84 11.23 13.76 1.46
C ILE A 84 10.28 13.54 2.64
N LEU A 85 9.29 12.65 2.50
CA LEU A 85 8.32 12.41 3.58
C LEU A 85 8.96 11.77 4.80
N ASN A 86 9.91 10.83 4.64
CA ASN A 86 10.61 10.25 5.78
C ASN A 86 11.47 11.32 6.51
N LEU A 87 12.16 12.19 5.80
CA LEU A 87 12.90 13.30 6.41
C LEU A 87 11.98 14.28 7.14
N LEU A 88 10.82 14.60 6.58
CA LEU A 88 9.83 15.45 7.23
C LEU A 88 9.24 14.78 8.49
N MET A 89 8.92 13.49 8.43
CA MET A 89 8.44 12.73 9.58
C MET A 89 9.46 12.70 10.71
N ALA A 90 10.74 12.52 10.37
CA ALA A 90 11.85 12.56 11.33
C ALA A 90 12.01 13.97 11.93
N ALA A 91 11.98 15.02 11.10
CA ALA A 91 12.08 16.43 11.56
C ALA A 91 10.91 16.84 12.48
N CYS A 92 9.72 16.26 12.30
CA CYS A 92 8.56 16.48 13.16
C CYS A 92 8.53 15.59 14.41
N GLY A 93 9.50 14.69 14.62
CA GLY A 93 9.53 13.76 15.75
C GLY A 93 8.40 12.73 15.75
N LEU A 94 7.68 12.55 14.62
CA LEU A 94 6.49 11.69 14.56
C LEU A 94 6.79 10.21 14.78
N ALA A 95 8.01 9.77 14.50
CA ALA A 95 8.45 8.40 14.78
C ALA A 95 8.47 8.12 16.29
N GLU A 96 8.92 9.08 17.10
CA GLU A 96 9.09 8.96 18.56
C GLU A 96 7.74 8.87 19.30
N TYR A 97 6.66 9.42 18.71
CA TYR A 97 5.30 9.37 19.29
C TYR A 97 4.59 8.03 19.07
N SER A 98 5.21 7.08 18.35
CA SER A 98 4.55 5.82 17.98
C SER A 98 5.44 4.61 18.30
N GLY A 99 5.44 4.16 19.56
CA GLY A 99 6.18 2.97 19.98
C GLY A 99 5.80 1.68 19.24
N SER A 100 4.64 1.64 18.60
CA SER A 100 4.27 0.56 17.67
C SER A 100 4.97 0.68 16.32
N TYR A 101 5.29 1.91 15.88
CA TYR A 101 6.09 2.16 14.67
C TYR A 101 7.54 1.71 14.86
N GLU A 102 8.16 2.07 15.98
CA GLU A 102 9.54 1.67 16.29
C GLU A 102 9.71 0.16 16.27
N LYS A 103 8.79 -0.58 16.93
CA LYS A 103 8.81 -2.06 16.92
C LYS A 103 8.63 -2.63 15.51
N ALA A 104 7.70 -2.09 14.72
CA ALA A 104 7.49 -2.54 13.34
C ALA A 104 8.74 -2.28 12.48
N ALA A 105 9.36 -1.09 12.62
CA ALA A 105 10.58 -0.73 11.92
C ALA A 105 11.74 -1.65 12.33
N GLU A 106 11.93 -1.89 13.62
CA GLU A 106 12.95 -2.80 14.14
C GLU A 106 12.85 -4.20 13.49
N TYR A 107 11.65 -4.79 13.46
CA TYR A 107 11.43 -6.09 12.82
C TYR A 107 11.69 -6.06 11.31
N MET A 108 11.26 -5.00 10.63
CA MET A 108 11.38 -4.89 9.17
C MET A 108 12.81 -4.65 8.73
N PHE A 109 13.56 -3.82 9.46
CA PHE A 109 14.96 -3.52 9.12
C PHE A 109 15.97 -4.52 9.68
N ALA A 110 15.58 -5.41 10.60
CA ALA A 110 16.40 -6.55 11.02
C ALA A 110 16.52 -7.65 9.94
N MET A 111 15.68 -7.62 8.91
CA MET A 111 15.73 -8.59 7.82
C MET A 111 16.96 -8.39 6.91
N PRO A 112 17.48 -9.45 6.27
CA PRO A 112 18.45 -9.31 5.19
C PRO A 112 17.94 -8.35 4.10
N LEU A 113 18.81 -7.48 3.59
CA LEU A 113 18.46 -6.43 2.61
C LEU A 113 17.69 -6.99 1.40
N ALA A 114 18.07 -8.16 0.90
CA ALA A 114 17.37 -8.79 -0.23
C ALA A 114 15.90 -9.08 0.09
N LEU A 115 15.57 -9.47 1.33
CA LEU A 115 14.20 -9.69 1.77
C LEU A 115 13.45 -8.39 2.03
N GLN A 116 14.14 -7.36 2.54
CA GLN A 116 13.55 -6.01 2.64
C GLN A 116 13.14 -5.50 1.25
N LEU A 117 14.03 -5.57 0.27
CA LEU A 117 13.75 -5.13 -1.10
C LEU A 117 12.62 -5.94 -1.74
N LEU A 118 12.66 -7.27 -1.63
CA LEU A 118 11.60 -8.12 -2.19
C LEU A 118 10.25 -7.87 -1.51
N GLY A 119 10.20 -7.86 -0.19
CA GLY A 119 8.97 -7.75 0.56
C GLY A 119 8.40 -6.34 0.56
N MET A 120 9.20 -5.37 1.03
CA MET A 120 8.74 -3.99 1.24
C MET A 120 8.69 -3.20 -0.07
N CYS A 121 9.63 -3.41 -1.00
CA CYS A 121 9.70 -2.61 -2.21
C CYS A 121 8.98 -3.24 -3.41
N ILE A 122 8.60 -4.54 -3.37
CA ILE A 122 7.95 -5.21 -4.49
C ILE A 122 6.60 -5.81 -4.07
N LEU A 123 6.60 -6.79 -3.16
CA LEU A 123 5.40 -7.58 -2.86
C LEU A 123 4.31 -6.77 -2.15
N ALA A 124 4.68 -6.01 -1.12
CA ALA A 124 3.72 -5.16 -0.41
C ALA A 124 3.10 -4.10 -1.34
N PRO A 125 3.87 -3.27 -2.10
CA PRO A 125 3.30 -2.35 -3.06
C PRO A 125 2.37 -2.99 -4.09
N LEU A 126 2.71 -4.17 -4.61
CA LEU A 126 1.85 -4.88 -5.56
C LEU A 126 0.50 -5.27 -4.94
N ALA A 127 0.51 -5.87 -3.75
CA ALA A 127 -0.71 -6.27 -3.05
C ALA A 127 -1.55 -5.05 -2.65
N GLU A 128 -0.91 -4.04 -2.09
CA GLU A 128 -1.56 -2.83 -1.58
C GLU A 128 -2.16 -1.98 -2.70
N GLU A 129 -1.46 -1.78 -3.83
CA GLU A 129 -2.02 -1.03 -4.94
C GLU A 129 -3.18 -1.76 -5.63
N LEU A 130 -3.13 -3.09 -5.72
CA LEU A 130 -4.29 -3.86 -6.17
C LEU A 130 -5.49 -3.66 -5.22
N LEU A 131 -5.26 -3.71 -3.91
CA LEU A 131 -6.30 -3.56 -2.90
C LEU A 131 -6.87 -2.13 -2.86
N PHE A 132 -5.99 -1.15 -2.65
CA PHE A 132 -6.42 0.23 -2.36
C PHE A 132 -6.73 1.03 -3.63
N ARG A 133 -5.97 0.87 -4.74
CA ARG A 133 -6.22 1.62 -5.99
C ARG A 133 -7.03 0.80 -6.96
N GLY A 134 -6.63 -0.45 -7.16
CA GLY A 134 -7.33 -1.34 -8.08
C GLY A 134 -8.78 -1.64 -7.67
N LEU A 135 -9.06 -1.83 -6.39
CA LEU A 135 -10.38 -2.24 -5.92
C LEU A 135 -11.11 -1.14 -5.15
N ALA A 136 -10.54 -0.61 -4.05
CA ALA A 136 -11.23 0.35 -3.20
C ALA A 136 -11.40 1.72 -3.88
N TYR A 137 -10.33 2.31 -4.40
CA TYR A 137 -10.39 3.60 -5.10
C TYR A 137 -11.32 3.55 -6.31
N THR A 138 -11.21 2.55 -7.16
CA THR A 138 -12.07 2.42 -8.34
C THR A 138 -13.54 2.28 -7.97
N GLN A 139 -13.85 1.60 -6.88
CA GLN A 139 -15.22 1.52 -6.38
C GLN A 139 -15.72 2.89 -5.86
N LEU A 140 -14.89 3.65 -5.16
CA LEU A 140 -15.23 5.03 -4.77
C LEU A 140 -15.47 5.93 -5.98
N ARG A 141 -14.70 5.74 -7.07
CA ARG A 141 -14.85 6.49 -8.32
C ARG A 141 -16.20 6.22 -9.05
N GLU A 142 -16.88 5.13 -8.70
CA GLU A 142 -18.25 4.88 -9.20
C GLU A 142 -19.26 5.91 -8.65
N THR A 143 -19.00 6.52 -7.49
CA THR A 143 -19.95 7.39 -6.76
C THR A 143 -19.37 8.74 -6.35
N CYS A 144 -18.05 8.89 -6.35
CA CYS A 144 -17.37 10.09 -5.87
C CYS A 144 -16.55 10.75 -6.98
N PRO A 145 -16.40 12.10 -6.94
CA PRO A 145 -15.43 12.78 -7.77
C PRO A 145 -14.00 12.35 -7.40
N MET A 146 -13.06 12.53 -8.33
CA MET A 146 -11.66 12.08 -8.20
C MET A 146 -11.03 12.48 -6.87
N TRP A 147 -11.14 13.75 -6.48
CA TRP A 147 -10.52 14.26 -5.25
C TRP A 147 -11.08 13.61 -3.99
N ALA A 148 -12.40 13.38 -3.91
CA ALA A 148 -13.04 12.74 -2.77
C ALA A 148 -12.65 11.25 -2.69
N ALA A 149 -12.64 10.55 -3.81
CA ALA A 149 -12.19 9.17 -3.88
C ALA A 149 -10.70 9.05 -3.48
N ALA A 150 -9.85 9.99 -3.90
CA ALA A 150 -8.44 10.02 -3.52
C ALA A 150 -8.26 10.19 -2.02
N VAL A 151 -8.95 11.16 -1.40
CA VAL A 151 -8.89 11.39 0.04
C VAL A 151 -9.40 10.18 0.82
N LEU A 152 -10.56 9.63 0.47
CA LEU A 152 -11.14 8.48 1.17
C LEU A 152 -10.27 7.22 1.03
N SER A 153 -9.75 6.95 -0.18
CA SER A 153 -8.84 5.82 -0.40
C SER A 153 -7.51 6.00 0.33
N ALA A 154 -6.98 7.22 0.40
CA ALA A 154 -5.75 7.52 1.13
C ALA A 154 -5.95 7.40 2.66
N LEU A 155 -7.08 7.85 3.18
CA LEU A 155 -7.46 7.65 4.60
C LEU A 155 -7.58 6.15 4.92
N TYR A 156 -8.23 5.38 4.05
CA TYR A 156 -8.36 3.93 4.22
C TYR A 156 -6.99 3.24 4.21
N PHE A 157 -6.11 3.62 3.28
CA PHE A 157 -4.74 3.13 3.20
C PHE A 157 -3.92 3.47 4.45
N GLY A 158 -3.96 4.73 4.89
CA GLY A 158 -3.27 5.15 6.12
C GLY A 158 -3.79 4.41 7.36
N ALA A 159 -5.12 4.28 7.52
CA ALA A 159 -5.72 3.58 8.66
C ALA A 159 -5.36 2.09 8.72
N ALA A 160 -5.17 1.43 7.58
CA ALA A 160 -4.78 0.03 7.50
C ALA A 160 -3.41 -0.28 8.12
N HIS A 161 -2.55 0.73 8.32
CA HIS A 161 -1.23 0.54 8.94
C HIS A 161 -1.26 0.39 10.47
N GLY A 162 -2.37 0.73 11.13
CA GLY A 162 -2.58 0.48 12.55
C GLY A 162 -1.75 1.32 13.53
N ASN A 163 -0.97 2.29 13.05
CA ASN A 163 -0.25 3.26 13.88
C ASN A 163 -0.26 4.66 13.25
N ILE A 164 -0.15 5.70 14.09
CA ILE A 164 -0.33 7.09 13.68
C ILE A 164 0.76 7.55 12.71
N ALA A 165 2.02 7.22 12.95
CA ALA A 165 3.13 7.65 12.12
C ALA A 165 3.00 7.10 10.69
N GLN A 166 2.86 5.78 10.55
CA GLN A 166 2.63 5.15 9.23
C GLN A 166 1.28 5.58 8.63
N GLY A 167 0.27 5.83 9.46
CA GLY A 167 -1.04 6.33 9.02
C GLY A 167 -0.94 7.67 8.32
N ILE A 168 -0.22 8.63 8.91
CA ILE A 168 0.02 9.97 8.31
C ILE A 168 0.86 9.82 7.05
N TYR A 169 1.97 9.08 7.11
CA TYR A 169 2.82 8.81 5.96
C TYR A 169 2.03 8.17 4.82
N GLY A 170 1.29 7.10 5.12
CA GLY A 170 0.47 6.36 4.16
C GLY A 170 -0.64 7.22 3.56
N PHE A 171 -1.26 8.11 4.34
CA PHE A 171 -2.24 9.07 3.82
C PHE A 171 -1.60 10.00 2.78
N LEU A 172 -0.46 10.61 3.10
CA LEU A 172 0.22 11.55 2.20
C LEU A 172 0.71 10.87 0.91
N VAL A 173 1.39 9.74 1.04
CA VAL A 173 1.77 8.91 -0.12
C VAL A 173 0.53 8.46 -0.88
N GLY A 174 -0.51 8.07 -0.16
CA GLY A 174 -1.78 7.59 -0.68
C GLY A 174 -2.47 8.56 -1.64
N LEU A 175 -2.42 9.86 -1.37
CA LEU A 175 -2.94 10.89 -2.26
C LEU A 175 -2.16 10.93 -3.60
N CYS A 176 -0.83 10.86 -3.52
CA CYS A 176 0.03 10.83 -4.71
C CYS A 176 -0.18 9.54 -5.54
N LEU A 177 -0.34 8.40 -4.87
CA LEU A 177 -0.61 7.12 -5.52
C LEU A 177 -1.97 7.11 -6.22
N ALA A 178 -3.01 7.71 -5.62
CA ALA A 178 -4.32 7.86 -6.27
C ALA A 178 -4.21 8.73 -7.54
N LYS A 179 -3.44 9.82 -7.50
CA LYS A 179 -3.16 10.66 -8.68
C LYS A 179 -2.38 9.88 -9.75
N SER A 180 -1.34 9.13 -9.36
CA SER A 180 -0.57 8.29 -10.27
C SER A 180 -1.45 7.20 -10.92
N TYR A 181 -2.40 6.63 -10.15
CA TYR A 181 -3.36 5.67 -10.69
C TYR A 181 -4.27 6.29 -11.76
N GLU A 182 -4.81 7.48 -11.55
CA GLU A 182 -5.62 8.19 -12.56
C GLU A 182 -4.82 8.48 -13.83
N ASP A 183 -3.60 8.97 -13.67
CA ASP A 183 -2.78 9.42 -14.80
C ASP A 183 -2.10 8.27 -15.56
N LYS A 184 -1.61 7.26 -14.83
CA LYS A 184 -0.70 6.23 -15.35
C LYS A 184 -1.24 4.81 -15.14
N GLY A 185 -2.44 4.66 -14.55
CA GLY A 185 -3.05 3.36 -14.24
C GLY A 185 -2.35 2.61 -13.12
N LEU A 186 -2.73 1.34 -12.92
CA LEU A 186 -2.21 0.50 -11.84
C LEU A 186 -0.68 0.37 -11.89
N ALA A 187 -0.09 0.22 -13.07
CA ALA A 187 1.36 0.09 -13.20
C ALA A 187 2.12 1.34 -12.73
N GLY A 188 1.56 2.54 -12.99
CA GLY A 188 2.13 3.79 -12.51
C GLY A 188 2.04 3.94 -10.99
N ALA A 189 0.89 3.60 -10.39
CA ALA A 189 0.72 3.63 -8.94
C ALA A 189 1.67 2.63 -8.25
N VAL A 190 1.74 1.39 -8.75
CA VAL A 190 2.67 0.36 -8.24
C VAL A 190 4.11 0.84 -8.34
N ALA A 191 4.54 1.37 -9.49
CA ALA A 191 5.90 1.86 -9.67
C ALA A 191 6.24 3.02 -8.72
N MET A 192 5.33 3.98 -8.56
CA MET A 192 5.50 5.08 -7.61
C MET A 192 5.61 4.58 -6.17
N HIS A 193 4.78 3.62 -5.78
CA HIS A 193 4.82 3.03 -4.43
C HIS A 193 6.13 2.24 -4.20
N MET A 194 6.54 1.41 -5.16
CA MET A 194 7.83 0.73 -5.13
C MET A 194 8.98 1.73 -4.95
N GLY A 195 8.94 2.85 -5.69
CA GLY A 195 9.91 3.94 -5.55
C GLY A 195 9.90 4.54 -4.14
N ALA A 196 8.73 4.87 -3.59
CA ALA A 196 8.61 5.46 -2.25
C ALA A 196 9.22 4.54 -1.16
N ASN A 197 8.92 3.25 -1.22
CA ASN A 197 9.46 2.27 -0.28
C ASN A 197 10.97 2.05 -0.50
N THR A 198 11.43 2.06 -1.76
CA THR A 198 12.87 1.97 -2.06
C THR A 198 13.61 3.20 -1.51
N GLY A 199 13.07 4.40 -1.68
CA GLY A 199 13.63 5.63 -1.11
C GLY A 199 13.73 5.57 0.43
N ALA A 200 12.70 5.04 1.10
CA ALA A 200 12.69 4.84 2.54
C ALA A 200 13.79 3.85 3.00
N VAL A 201 13.90 2.70 2.33
CA VAL A 201 14.91 1.68 2.65
C VAL A 201 16.34 2.22 2.43
N LEU A 202 16.58 2.91 1.31
CA LEU A 202 17.89 3.51 1.04
C LEU A 202 18.26 4.59 2.06
N LEU A 203 17.30 5.43 2.45
CA LEU A 203 17.50 6.44 3.47
C LEU A 203 17.86 5.80 4.81
N GLN A 204 17.17 4.74 5.22
CA GLN A 204 17.47 4.01 6.44
C GLN A 204 18.89 3.42 6.42
N LEU A 205 19.30 2.80 5.31
CA LEU A 205 20.64 2.25 5.16
C LEU A 205 21.71 3.34 5.30
N PHE A 206 21.44 4.54 4.77
CA PHE A 206 22.39 5.66 4.84
C PHE A 206 22.57 6.19 6.27
N PHE A 207 21.54 6.17 7.10
CA PHE A 207 21.61 6.65 8.48
C PHE A 207 22.08 5.58 9.49
N THR A 208 22.07 4.29 9.10
CA THR A 208 22.52 3.18 9.98
C THR A 208 23.91 2.65 9.63
N ALA A 209 24.52 3.12 8.52
CA ALA A 209 25.91 2.83 8.12
C ALA A 209 26.89 3.78 8.79
#